data_3632452b24617aac6a1e49a51336e5c6
#
_entry.id   3632452b24617aac6a1e49a51336e5c6
#
_cell.length_a   1.000
_cell.length_b   1.000
_cell.length_c   1.000
_cell.angle_alpha   90.00
_cell.angle_beta   90.00
_cell.angle_gamma   90.00
#
_symmetry.space_group_name_H-M   'P 1'
#
loop_
_entity.id
_entity.type
_entity.pdbx_description
1 polymer ?
#
loop_
_entity_poly.entity_id
_entity_poly.type
_entity_poly.pdbx_seq_one_letter_code
_entity_poly.pdbx_strand_id
1 'polypeptide(L)'
;GSDLLFLSYEGLQSFSRIVQSDGKAPINDFSISVRNALAFYLSKADLDTVKTIYYQEEGLVITLVPENKLAYVFDFSSSKQSLPKITTWSFATAPLCGLGTISGDLIFGSKTYVAKYDGYFDVDITNTTSSYGNQSACEAVGGVWDGSACYSSLNRLYNYTWASTWLDFQEPTTTKILKEALFSYIGGRGSSTSLSVYVDHSSTKPYTRNFNLAPDEEYATYGDLASQYNVSKFTSKVGPIEYKIPLGRTGKVIKFKMVTSVVGDYSSLVSTTVLTKQGKVR
;
A
#
# COMPACT_ATOMS: atom_id res chain seq x y z
N GLY A 1 -14.03 -21.18 11.64
CA GLY A 1 -15.31 -21.36 10.98
C GLY A 1 -15.28 -20.70 9.61
N SER A 2 -15.85 -21.35 8.61
CA SER A 2 -15.96 -20.80 7.26
C SER A 2 -17.10 -19.80 7.22
N ASP A 3 -16.83 -18.55 6.85
CA ASP A 3 -17.83 -17.54 6.59
C ASP A 3 -17.95 -17.29 5.08
N LEU A 4 -19.15 -17.02 4.61
CA LEU A 4 -19.40 -16.65 3.22
C LEU A 4 -19.35 -15.12 3.10
N LEU A 5 -18.38 -14.61 2.35
CA LEU A 5 -18.29 -13.20 2.01
C LEU A 5 -18.91 -12.95 0.65
N PHE A 6 -19.66 -11.90 0.52
CA PHE A 6 -20.22 -11.46 -0.75
C PHE A 6 -20.13 -9.95 -0.91
N LEU A 7 -20.02 -9.53 -2.17
CA LEU A 7 -20.00 -8.14 -2.55
C LEU A 7 -21.39 -7.70 -2.95
N SER A 8 -21.84 -6.58 -2.40
CA SER A 8 -23.09 -5.91 -2.78
C SER A 8 -22.81 -4.45 -3.13
N TYR A 9 -23.82 -3.72 -3.60
CA TYR A 9 -23.70 -2.26 -3.78
C TYR A 9 -23.42 -1.51 -2.47
N GLU A 10 -23.69 -2.12 -1.35
CA GLU A 10 -23.43 -1.54 -0.03
C GLU A 10 -22.02 -1.88 0.49
N GLY A 11 -21.30 -2.76 -0.19
CA GLY A 11 -19.96 -3.13 0.16
C GLY A 11 -19.72 -4.63 0.34
N LEU A 12 -18.59 -5.00 0.95
CA LEU A 12 -18.23 -6.38 1.26
C LEU A 12 -18.85 -6.80 2.59
N GLN A 13 -19.69 -7.82 2.54
CA GLN A 13 -20.51 -8.27 3.66
C GLN A 13 -20.24 -9.73 4.02
N SER A 14 -20.52 -10.08 5.28
CA SER A 14 -20.47 -11.45 5.81
C SER A 14 -21.87 -12.01 5.95
N PHE A 15 -22.09 -13.19 5.37
CA PHE A 15 -23.38 -13.87 5.46
C PHE A 15 -23.71 -14.29 6.90
N SER A 16 -22.75 -14.86 7.61
CA SER A 16 -22.96 -15.29 9.01
C SER A 16 -23.37 -14.12 9.92
N ARG A 17 -22.78 -12.95 9.72
CA ARG A 17 -23.11 -11.77 10.52
C ARG A 17 -24.48 -11.21 10.19
N ILE A 18 -24.90 -11.23 8.92
CA ILE A 18 -26.23 -10.78 8.52
C ILE A 18 -27.29 -11.66 9.16
N VAL A 19 -27.11 -12.98 9.15
CA VAL A 19 -28.02 -13.93 9.77
C VAL A 19 -28.10 -13.71 11.29
N GLN A 20 -26.96 -13.48 11.95
CA GLN A 20 -26.91 -13.22 13.39
C GLN A 20 -27.56 -11.90 13.81
N SER A 21 -27.58 -10.91 12.92
CA SER A 21 -28.14 -9.58 13.19
C SER A 21 -29.61 -9.42 12.83
N ASP A 22 -30.31 -10.50 12.46
CA ASP A 22 -31.71 -10.47 11.95
C ASP A 22 -31.91 -9.46 10.82
N GLY A 23 -30.90 -9.21 10.01
CA GLY A 23 -30.95 -8.26 8.90
C GLY A 23 -31.01 -6.78 9.33
N LYS A 24 -30.81 -6.46 10.62
CA LYS A 24 -31.07 -5.11 11.14
C LYS A 24 -29.91 -4.14 11.07
N ALA A 25 -28.71 -4.54 10.64
CA ALA A 25 -27.63 -3.58 10.77
C ALA A 25 -26.63 -3.59 9.62
N PRO A 26 -26.30 -2.40 9.11
CA PRO A 26 -25.08 -2.18 8.31
C PRO A 26 -23.77 -2.42 9.09
N ILE A 27 -23.85 -2.91 10.32
CA ILE A 27 -22.71 -3.18 11.23
C ILE A 27 -21.76 -4.25 10.68
N ASN A 28 -22.19 -5.00 9.66
CA ASN A 28 -21.47 -6.16 9.14
C ASN A 28 -20.75 -5.90 7.82
N ASP A 29 -20.62 -4.62 7.47
CA ASP A 29 -19.91 -4.19 6.29
C ASP A 29 -18.42 -4.06 6.59
N PHE A 30 -17.63 -4.97 6.03
CA PHE A 30 -16.18 -4.92 6.13
C PHE A 30 -15.57 -3.75 5.37
N SER A 31 -16.31 -3.17 4.42
CA SER A 31 -15.84 -2.06 3.58
C SER A 31 -16.25 -0.68 4.10
N ILE A 32 -16.73 -0.56 5.33
CA ILE A 32 -17.30 0.69 5.87
C ILE A 32 -16.39 1.92 5.68
N SER A 33 -15.08 1.76 5.79
CA SER A 33 -14.12 2.85 5.62
C SER A 33 -13.93 3.29 4.15
N VAL A 34 -14.27 2.43 3.20
CA VAL A 34 -14.15 2.69 1.75
C VAL A 34 -15.48 2.58 1.03
N ARG A 35 -16.59 2.40 1.75
CA ARG A 35 -17.94 2.17 1.20
C ARG A 35 -18.30 3.15 0.09
N ASN A 36 -18.15 4.44 0.32
CA ASN A 36 -18.54 5.46 -0.65
C ASN A 36 -17.71 5.38 -1.94
N ALA A 37 -16.40 5.12 -1.83
CA ALA A 37 -15.53 4.96 -2.98
C ALA A 37 -15.83 3.65 -3.72
N LEU A 38 -16.00 2.56 -3.00
CA LEU A 38 -16.34 1.26 -3.58
C LEU A 38 -17.70 1.31 -4.28
N ALA A 39 -18.75 1.85 -3.63
CA ALA A 39 -20.06 2.01 -4.20
C ALA A 39 -20.05 2.90 -5.46
N PHE A 40 -19.26 3.98 -5.47
CA PHE A 40 -19.08 4.83 -6.63
C PHE A 40 -18.51 4.06 -7.83
N TYR A 41 -17.49 3.24 -7.62
CA TYR A 41 -16.91 2.43 -8.70
C TYR A 41 -17.86 1.31 -9.13
N LEU A 42 -18.48 0.60 -8.21
CA LEU A 42 -19.44 -0.46 -8.51
C LEU A 42 -20.68 0.04 -9.26
N SER A 43 -21.16 1.26 -8.97
CA SER A 43 -22.31 1.84 -9.66
C SER A 43 -22.03 2.21 -11.14
N LYS A 44 -20.75 2.30 -11.50
CA LYS A 44 -20.30 2.62 -12.87
C LYS A 44 -19.73 1.43 -13.62
N ALA A 45 -19.33 0.39 -12.89
CA ALA A 45 -18.74 -0.79 -13.48
C ALA A 45 -19.82 -1.74 -14.02
N ASP A 46 -19.47 -2.46 -15.08
CA ASP A 46 -20.19 -3.66 -15.46
C ASP A 46 -19.94 -4.74 -14.40
N LEU A 47 -20.96 -5.04 -13.59
CA LEU A 47 -20.86 -5.98 -12.47
C LEU A 47 -20.44 -7.39 -12.88
N ASP A 48 -20.72 -7.80 -14.13
CA ASP A 48 -20.30 -9.09 -14.65
C ASP A 48 -18.78 -9.17 -14.79
N THR A 49 -18.10 -8.03 -14.88
CA THR A 49 -16.64 -7.95 -14.94
C THR A 49 -15.97 -7.89 -13.57
N VAL A 50 -16.69 -7.51 -12.51
CA VAL A 50 -16.20 -7.44 -11.15
C VAL A 50 -15.99 -8.85 -10.61
N LYS A 51 -14.80 -9.15 -10.09
CA LYS A 51 -14.45 -10.46 -9.56
C LYS A 51 -13.89 -10.34 -8.16
N THR A 52 -14.27 -11.26 -7.29
CA THR A 52 -13.71 -11.37 -5.94
C THR A 52 -12.90 -12.66 -5.83
N ILE A 53 -11.69 -12.54 -5.31
CA ILE A 53 -10.70 -13.61 -5.18
C ILE A 53 -10.37 -13.73 -3.71
N TYR A 54 -10.30 -14.96 -3.20
CA TYR A 54 -9.72 -15.25 -1.90
C TYR A 54 -8.30 -15.77 -2.05
N TYR A 55 -7.33 -15.06 -1.47
CA TYR A 55 -5.94 -15.48 -1.41
C TYR A 55 -5.62 -15.95 0.00
N GLN A 56 -5.59 -17.26 0.17
CA GLN A 56 -5.53 -17.91 1.47
C GLN A 56 -4.20 -17.70 2.18
N GLU A 57 -3.09 -17.68 1.44
CA GLU A 57 -1.72 -17.60 2.00
C GLU A 57 -1.56 -16.34 2.88
N GLU A 58 -2.03 -15.21 2.40
CA GLU A 58 -1.96 -13.95 3.12
C GLU A 58 -3.29 -13.53 3.77
N GLY A 59 -4.34 -14.35 3.66
CA GLY A 59 -5.66 -14.02 4.21
C GLY A 59 -6.33 -12.82 3.56
N LEU A 60 -6.10 -12.62 2.25
CA LEU A 60 -6.63 -11.46 1.51
C LEU A 60 -7.92 -11.81 0.77
N VAL A 61 -8.88 -10.89 0.81
CA VAL A 61 -10.02 -10.88 -0.11
C VAL A 61 -9.83 -9.71 -1.07
N ILE A 62 -9.71 -10.01 -2.37
CA ILE A 62 -9.34 -9.06 -3.40
C ILE A 62 -10.54 -8.89 -4.35
N THR A 63 -11.10 -7.68 -4.40
CA THR A 63 -12.17 -7.33 -5.33
C THR A 63 -11.61 -6.55 -6.50
N LEU A 64 -11.59 -7.16 -7.68
CA LEU A 64 -11.14 -6.54 -8.92
C LEU A 64 -12.24 -5.68 -9.52
N VAL A 65 -11.89 -4.46 -9.92
CA VAL A 65 -12.72 -3.54 -10.70
C VAL A 65 -11.98 -3.19 -12.00
N PRO A 66 -12.07 -4.06 -13.02
CA PRO A 66 -11.21 -4.00 -14.21
C PRO A 66 -11.32 -2.69 -14.99
N GLU A 67 -12.51 -2.13 -15.13
CA GLU A 67 -12.73 -0.87 -15.86
C GLU A 67 -11.90 0.30 -15.32
N ASN A 68 -11.67 0.29 -14.00
CA ASN A 68 -10.90 1.32 -13.32
C ASN A 68 -9.44 0.93 -13.10
N LYS A 69 -9.04 -0.28 -13.53
CA LYS A 69 -7.70 -0.85 -13.28
C LYS A 69 -7.35 -0.85 -11.78
N LEU A 70 -8.33 -1.13 -10.94
CA LEU A 70 -8.20 -1.11 -9.48
C LEU A 70 -8.59 -2.46 -8.88
N ALA A 71 -8.04 -2.74 -7.71
CA ALA A 71 -8.56 -3.73 -6.79
C ALA A 71 -8.70 -3.15 -5.37
N TYR A 72 -9.75 -3.54 -4.68
CA TYR A 72 -9.86 -3.35 -3.24
C TYR A 72 -9.40 -4.62 -2.55
N VAL A 73 -8.42 -4.48 -1.66
CA VAL A 73 -7.80 -5.59 -0.94
C VAL A 73 -8.15 -5.47 0.53
N PHE A 74 -8.83 -6.47 1.04
CA PHE A 74 -9.26 -6.61 2.42
C PHE A 74 -8.35 -7.63 3.11
N ASP A 75 -7.47 -7.18 3.99
CA ASP A 75 -6.53 -8.00 4.72
C ASP A 75 -7.13 -8.43 6.06
N PHE A 76 -7.39 -9.73 6.17
CA PHE A 76 -7.90 -10.40 7.36
C PHE A 76 -6.81 -11.10 8.18
N SER A 77 -5.55 -11.07 7.75
CA SER A 77 -4.43 -11.80 8.39
C SER A 77 -4.18 -11.36 9.82
N SER A 78 -4.35 -10.07 10.09
CA SER A 78 -4.09 -9.46 11.41
C SER A 78 -5.33 -9.33 12.29
N SER A 79 -6.48 -9.86 11.86
CA SER A 79 -7.76 -9.60 12.50
C SER A 79 -8.04 -10.48 13.73
N LYS A 80 -7.31 -10.22 14.80
CA LYS A 80 -7.92 -10.32 16.14
C LYS A 80 -9.00 -9.23 16.34
N GLN A 81 -9.10 -8.30 15.40
CA GLN A 81 -10.07 -7.19 15.37
C GLN A 81 -11.19 -7.49 14.38
N SER A 82 -12.35 -6.93 14.63
CA SER A 82 -13.58 -7.17 13.87
C SER A 82 -13.59 -6.65 12.42
N LEU A 83 -12.63 -5.81 12.02
CA LEU A 83 -12.56 -5.19 10.70
C LEU A 83 -11.23 -5.44 10.02
N PRO A 84 -11.20 -5.76 8.70
CA PRO A 84 -9.98 -5.94 7.96
C PRO A 84 -9.27 -4.61 7.72
N LYS A 85 -7.97 -4.67 7.48
CA LYS A 85 -7.25 -3.54 6.87
C LYS A 85 -7.60 -3.48 5.39
N ILE A 86 -7.84 -2.28 4.88
CA ILE A 86 -8.24 -2.11 3.48
C ILE A 86 -7.20 -1.29 2.75
N THR A 87 -6.74 -1.84 1.62
CA THR A 87 -5.84 -1.16 0.68
C THR A 87 -6.43 -1.18 -0.72
N THR A 88 -5.92 -0.31 -1.59
CA THR A 88 -6.29 -0.29 -3.00
C THR A 88 -5.04 -0.55 -3.83
N TRP A 89 -5.14 -1.51 -4.75
CA TRP A 89 -4.09 -1.74 -5.73
C TRP A 89 -4.51 -1.11 -7.06
N SER A 90 -3.58 -0.47 -7.74
CA SER A 90 -3.76 0.03 -9.10
C SER A 90 -2.85 -0.74 -10.05
N PHE A 91 -3.35 -1.03 -11.23
CA PHE A 91 -2.66 -1.84 -12.23
C PHE A 91 -2.41 -1.03 -13.50
N ALA A 92 -1.27 -1.22 -14.13
CA ALA A 92 -0.98 -0.65 -15.45
C ALA A 92 -1.96 -1.23 -16.49
N THR A 93 -2.21 -2.54 -16.44
CA THR A 93 -3.19 -3.23 -17.28
C THR A 93 -4.25 -3.88 -16.40
N ALA A 94 -5.52 -3.75 -16.79
CA ALA A 94 -6.65 -4.26 -16.02
C ALA A 94 -6.57 -5.78 -15.84
N PRO A 95 -6.52 -6.29 -14.60
CA PRO A 95 -6.74 -7.71 -14.34
C PRO A 95 -8.23 -8.03 -14.52
N LEU A 96 -8.54 -9.04 -15.32
CA LEU A 96 -9.91 -9.47 -15.57
C LEU A 96 -10.36 -10.60 -14.66
N CYS A 97 -9.41 -11.38 -14.19
CA CYS A 97 -9.64 -12.48 -13.25
C CYS A 97 -8.39 -12.71 -12.41
N GLY A 98 -8.51 -13.55 -11.39
CA GLY A 98 -7.38 -13.98 -10.59
C GLY A 98 -7.72 -15.23 -9.81
N LEU A 99 -6.69 -15.89 -9.32
CA LEU A 99 -6.76 -17.15 -8.62
C LEU A 99 -5.64 -17.23 -7.57
N GLY A 100 -5.98 -17.53 -6.33
CA GLY A 100 -5.05 -18.06 -5.34
C GLY A 100 -4.87 -19.57 -5.57
N THR A 101 -3.64 -20.00 -5.79
CA THR A 101 -3.33 -21.42 -5.99
C THR A 101 -3.13 -22.15 -4.67
N ILE A 102 -3.21 -23.47 -4.68
CA ILE A 102 -2.92 -24.31 -3.50
C ILE A 102 -1.42 -24.23 -3.11
N SER A 103 -0.55 -23.91 -4.08
CA SER A 103 0.89 -23.69 -3.83
C SER A 103 1.21 -22.34 -3.17
N GLY A 104 0.22 -21.52 -2.89
CA GLY A 104 0.42 -20.22 -2.28
C GLY A 104 0.68 -19.08 -3.27
N ASP A 105 0.53 -19.32 -4.58
CA ASP A 105 0.71 -18.26 -5.58
C ASP A 105 -0.60 -17.50 -5.82
N LEU A 106 -0.52 -16.19 -6.00
CA LEU A 106 -1.62 -15.37 -6.49
C LEU A 106 -1.36 -14.99 -7.95
N ILE A 107 -2.27 -15.39 -8.84
CA ILE A 107 -2.13 -15.20 -10.28
C ILE A 107 -3.27 -14.32 -10.79
N PHE A 108 -2.95 -13.39 -11.66
CA PHE A 108 -3.91 -12.52 -12.34
C PHE A 108 -3.88 -12.75 -13.85
N GLY A 109 -5.06 -12.80 -14.45
CA GLY A 109 -5.24 -12.86 -15.90
C GLY A 109 -5.70 -11.51 -16.45
N SER A 110 -5.04 -11.03 -17.51
CA SER A 110 -5.47 -9.88 -18.31
C SER A 110 -5.86 -10.34 -19.73
N LYS A 111 -6.18 -9.41 -20.62
CA LYS A 111 -6.44 -9.74 -22.05
C LYS A 111 -5.21 -10.29 -22.76
N THR A 112 -4.03 -9.94 -22.33
CA THR A 112 -2.79 -10.15 -23.10
C THR A 112 -1.75 -11.00 -22.37
N TYR A 113 -1.83 -11.11 -21.04
CA TYR A 113 -0.85 -11.86 -20.26
C TYR A 113 -1.45 -12.43 -18.97
N VAL A 114 -0.72 -13.36 -18.39
CA VAL A 114 -0.92 -13.87 -17.04
C VAL A 114 0.23 -13.36 -16.19
N ALA A 115 -0.08 -12.73 -15.08
CA ALA A 115 0.89 -12.19 -14.13
C ALA A 115 0.83 -12.95 -12.81
N LYS A 116 1.97 -13.21 -12.21
CA LYS A 116 2.09 -13.72 -10.85
C LYS A 116 2.34 -12.53 -9.91
N TYR A 117 1.63 -12.49 -8.79
CA TYR A 117 1.95 -11.58 -7.68
C TYR A 117 3.20 -12.10 -6.98
N ASP A 118 4.35 -11.50 -7.30
CA ASP A 118 5.64 -11.90 -6.79
C ASP A 118 6.61 -10.72 -6.87
N GLY A 119 7.32 -10.45 -5.77
CA GLY A 119 8.28 -9.36 -5.69
C GLY A 119 7.68 -7.99 -5.36
N TYR A 120 8.55 -6.99 -5.31
CA TYR A 120 8.26 -5.61 -4.88
C TYR A 120 8.56 -4.60 -5.99
N PHE A 121 8.12 -4.89 -7.20
CA PHE A 121 8.31 -3.99 -8.34
C PHE A 121 7.15 -4.09 -9.31
N ASP A 122 6.91 -3.00 -10.01
CA ASP A 122 5.99 -2.94 -11.13
C ASP A 122 6.80 -2.96 -12.41
N VAL A 123 6.51 -3.92 -13.29
CA VAL A 123 7.20 -4.03 -14.58
C VAL A 123 6.33 -3.40 -15.66
N ASP A 124 6.81 -2.32 -16.24
CA ASP A 124 6.21 -1.77 -17.45
C ASP A 124 6.73 -2.55 -18.66
N ILE A 125 5.89 -3.44 -19.18
CA ILE A 125 6.20 -4.25 -20.37
C ILE A 125 6.43 -3.43 -21.64
N THR A 126 6.14 -2.14 -21.65
CA THR A 126 6.39 -1.26 -22.80
C THR A 126 7.85 -0.81 -22.92
N ASN A 127 8.62 -0.92 -21.85
CA ASN A 127 10.03 -0.49 -21.80
C ASN A 127 10.99 -1.68 -21.85
N THR A 128 10.95 -2.46 -22.93
CA THR A 128 11.92 -3.50 -23.19
C THR A 128 13.28 -2.90 -23.54
N THR A 129 14.31 -3.27 -22.79
CA THR A 129 15.69 -3.07 -23.24
C THR A 129 16.05 -4.21 -24.20
N SER A 130 15.80 -4.02 -25.47
CA SER A 130 15.96 -5.01 -26.55
C SER A 130 17.39 -5.48 -26.80
N SER A 131 18.36 -5.05 -25.99
CA SER A 131 19.80 -5.30 -26.22
C SER A 131 20.33 -6.60 -25.62
N TYR A 132 19.54 -7.29 -24.81
CA TYR A 132 20.03 -8.50 -24.11
C TYR A 132 19.30 -9.73 -24.63
N GLY A 133 20.03 -10.55 -25.39
CA GLY A 133 19.49 -11.73 -26.06
C GLY A 133 19.32 -12.98 -25.17
N ASN A 134 19.64 -12.91 -23.89
CA ASN A 134 19.49 -14.02 -22.95
C ASN A 134 19.34 -13.54 -21.51
N GLN A 135 18.80 -14.44 -20.67
CA GLN A 135 18.52 -14.20 -19.26
C GLN A 135 19.74 -13.75 -18.47
N SER A 136 20.90 -14.44 -18.63
CA SER A 136 22.10 -14.15 -17.86
C SER A 136 22.65 -12.75 -18.12
N ALA A 137 22.61 -12.28 -19.38
CA ALA A 137 23.03 -10.93 -19.73
C ALA A 137 22.06 -9.85 -19.20
N CYS A 138 20.75 -10.16 -19.16
CA CYS A 138 19.74 -9.30 -18.60
C CYS A 138 19.92 -9.13 -17.08
N GLU A 139 20.08 -10.23 -16.36
CA GLU A 139 20.24 -10.23 -14.91
C GLU A 139 21.58 -9.59 -14.48
N ALA A 140 22.65 -9.75 -15.27
CA ALA A 140 23.94 -9.13 -15.01
C ALA A 140 23.91 -7.60 -14.97
N VAL A 141 22.94 -6.99 -15.66
CA VAL A 141 22.71 -5.53 -15.61
C VAL A 141 21.55 -5.14 -14.69
N GLY A 142 21.09 -6.07 -13.87
CA GLY A 142 19.99 -5.86 -12.95
C GLY A 142 18.61 -5.79 -13.61
N GLY A 143 18.49 -6.26 -14.85
CA GLY A 143 17.21 -6.38 -15.56
C GLY A 143 16.38 -7.56 -15.07
N VAL A 144 15.14 -7.61 -15.49
CA VAL A 144 14.21 -8.74 -15.29
C VAL A 144 13.98 -9.44 -16.63
N TRP A 145 14.17 -10.76 -16.66
CA TRP A 145 13.94 -11.58 -17.83
C TRP A 145 12.58 -12.28 -17.73
N ASP A 146 11.70 -12.10 -18.74
CA ASP A 146 10.34 -12.70 -18.76
C ASP A 146 10.29 -14.05 -19.51
N GLY A 147 11.43 -14.57 -19.94
CA GLY A 147 11.55 -15.76 -20.79
C GLY A 147 11.78 -15.42 -22.26
N SER A 148 11.52 -14.20 -22.71
CA SER A 148 11.68 -13.75 -24.10
C SER A 148 12.39 -12.40 -24.25
N ALA A 149 12.23 -11.51 -23.29
CA ALA A 149 12.75 -10.14 -23.35
C ALA A 149 13.33 -9.70 -22.00
N CYS A 150 14.28 -8.76 -22.05
CA CYS A 150 14.86 -8.13 -20.89
C CYS A 150 14.17 -6.80 -20.59
N TYR A 151 13.75 -6.59 -19.37
CA TYR A 151 13.15 -5.36 -18.88
C TYR A 151 14.15 -4.57 -18.04
N SER A 152 14.15 -3.26 -18.19
CA SER A 152 15.08 -2.38 -17.47
C SER A 152 14.83 -2.45 -15.96
N SER A 153 15.91 -2.46 -15.18
CA SER A 153 15.84 -2.32 -13.71
C SER A 153 15.24 -0.99 -13.24
N LEU A 154 15.19 0.02 -14.12
CA LEU A 154 14.54 1.30 -13.83
C LEU A 154 13.02 1.18 -13.69
N ASN A 155 12.40 0.09 -14.14
CA ASN A 155 10.96 -0.16 -14.05
C ASN A 155 10.57 -0.92 -12.76
N ARG A 156 11.47 -1.09 -11.83
CA ARG A 156 11.21 -1.69 -10.50
C ARG A 156 10.66 -0.69 -9.49
N LEU A 157 10.12 0.43 -9.96
CA LEU A 157 9.46 1.42 -9.12
C LEU A 157 8.01 1.02 -8.90
N TYR A 158 7.59 0.98 -7.65
CA TYR A 158 6.17 0.98 -7.33
C TYR A 158 5.85 2.13 -6.38
N ASN A 159 4.64 2.64 -6.50
CA ASN A 159 4.16 3.71 -5.63
C ASN A 159 3.11 3.17 -4.69
N TYR A 160 3.22 3.47 -3.41
CA TYR A 160 2.11 3.29 -2.50
C TYR A 160 1.70 4.61 -1.86
N THR A 161 0.40 4.72 -1.60
CA THR A 161 -0.17 5.88 -0.95
C THR A 161 -0.82 5.46 0.35
N TRP A 162 -0.42 6.09 1.44
CA TRP A 162 -1.11 6.00 2.71
C TRP A 162 -1.78 7.33 3.03
N ALA A 163 -3.03 7.29 3.52
CA ALA A 163 -3.73 8.47 3.98
C ALA A 163 -4.44 8.18 5.29
N SER A 164 -4.28 9.06 6.27
CA SER A 164 -5.07 9.00 7.49
C SER A 164 -6.52 9.44 7.22
N THR A 165 -7.40 9.12 8.15
CA THR A 165 -8.66 9.86 8.31
C THR A 165 -8.36 11.28 8.80
N TRP A 166 -9.40 12.11 8.91
CA TRP A 166 -9.27 13.39 9.59
C TRP A 166 -9.13 13.16 11.10
N LEU A 167 -8.02 13.60 11.66
CA LEU A 167 -7.66 13.42 13.07
C LEU A 167 -8.02 14.68 13.84
N ASP A 168 -8.89 14.56 14.81
CA ASP A 168 -9.28 15.64 15.73
C ASP A 168 -8.60 15.54 17.09
N PHE A 169 -7.85 14.43 17.33
CA PHE A 169 -7.19 14.13 18.60
C PHE A 169 -8.14 14.17 19.80
N GLN A 170 -9.41 13.77 19.59
CA GLN A 170 -10.50 13.77 20.58
C GLN A 170 -10.95 15.18 21.05
N GLU A 171 -10.49 16.24 20.38
CA GLU A 171 -10.82 17.62 20.71
C GLU A 171 -11.11 18.42 19.43
N PRO A 172 -12.24 18.22 18.77
CA PRO A 172 -12.51 18.78 17.44
C PRO A 172 -12.65 20.32 17.42
N THR A 173 -12.92 20.92 18.56
CA THR A 173 -13.09 22.40 18.67
C THR A 173 -11.79 23.13 18.98
N THR A 174 -10.80 22.44 19.52
CA THR A 174 -9.54 23.05 19.97
C THR A 174 -8.54 23.17 18.84
N THR A 175 -7.97 24.35 18.63
CA THR A 175 -6.87 24.56 17.68
C THR A 175 -5.59 23.93 18.22
N LYS A 176 -4.94 23.13 17.41
CA LYS A 176 -3.68 22.44 17.72
C LYS A 176 -2.55 23.00 16.92
N ILE A 177 -1.39 23.11 17.54
CA ILE A 177 -0.14 23.46 16.88
C ILE A 177 0.60 22.15 16.64
N LEU A 178 0.76 21.77 15.37
CA LEU A 178 1.55 20.62 14.97
C LEU A 178 3.02 21.00 15.00
N LYS A 179 3.77 20.36 15.85
CA LYS A 179 5.21 20.58 15.95
C LYS A 179 5.95 19.72 14.94
N GLU A 180 5.77 18.43 15.06
CA GLU A 180 6.49 17.44 14.26
C GLU A 180 5.71 16.15 14.15
N ALA A 181 6.01 15.37 13.12
CA ALA A 181 5.56 13.99 12.98
C ALA A 181 6.77 13.07 12.92
N LEU A 182 6.66 11.92 13.60
CA LEU A 182 7.61 10.83 13.55
C LEU A 182 6.98 9.71 12.74
N PHE A 183 7.68 9.26 11.71
CA PHE A 183 7.27 8.14 10.88
C PHE A 183 8.30 7.03 11.01
N SER A 184 7.84 5.85 11.34
CA SER A 184 8.69 4.68 11.52
C SER A 184 8.50 3.74 10.33
N TYR A 185 9.57 3.46 9.61
CA TYR A 185 9.59 2.63 8.40
C TYR A 185 10.51 1.42 8.56
N ILE A 186 10.13 0.32 7.90
CA ILE A 186 11.00 -0.83 7.67
C ILE A 186 11.20 -0.96 6.16
N GLY A 187 12.44 -1.15 5.71
CA GLY A 187 12.78 -1.24 4.29
C GLY A 187 12.68 0.09 3.53
N GLY A 188 12.55 0.01 2.22
CA GLY A 188 12.39 1.18 1.34
C GLY A 188 13.68 1.95 1.10
N ARG A 189 14.83 1.32 1.24
CA ARG A 189 16.15 1.94 1.02
C ARG A 189 16.23 2.61 -0.36
N GLY A 190 16.66 3.87 -0.39
CA GLY A 190 16.77 4.65 -1.62
C GLY A 190 15.45 5.17 -2.17
N SER A 191 14.34 4.93 -1.47
CA SER A 191 13.02 5.37 -1.88
C SER A 191 12.74 6.81 -1.47
N SER A 192 11.88 7.50 -2.20
CA SER A 192 11.45 8.86 -1.90
C SER A 192 10.02 8.88 -1.38
N THR A 193 9.78 9.70 -0.36
CA THR A 193 8.44 9.89 0.23
C THR A 193 8.05 11.35 0.19
N SER A 194 6.82 11.62 -0.26
CA SER A 194 6.18 12.92 -0.21
C SER A 194 5.07 12.89 0.86
N LEU A 195 5.23 13.70 1.89
CA LEU A 195 4.23 13.90 2.94
C LEU A 195 3.44 15.16 2.66
N SER A 196 2.13 15.04 2.53
CA SER A 196 1.18 16.15 2.45
C SER A 196 0.34 16.23 3.71
N VAL A 197 0.28 17.40 4.30
CA VAL A 197 -0.50 17.68 5.53
C VAL A 197 -1.63 18.64 5.18
N TYR A 198 -2.84 18.20 5.40
CA TYR A 198 -4.05 18.98 5.22
C TYR A 198 -4.60 19.41 6.57
N VAL A 199 -5.14 20.61 6.67
CA VAL A 199 -5.74 21.15 7.89
C VAL A 199 -7.15 21.66 7.62
N ASP A 200 -8.03 21.57 8.61
CA ASP A 200 -9.37 22.13 8.62
C ASP A 200 -10.21 21.80 7.38
N HIS A 201 -10.18 20.53 6.94
CA HIS A 201 -10.86 20.03 5.76
C HIS A 201 -10.48 20.67 4.42
N SER A 202 -9.42 21.50 4.39
CA SER A 202 -8.92 22.10 3.17
C SER A 202 -8.18 21.04 2.34
N SER A 203 -8.65 20.78 1.11
CA SER A 203 -8.02 19.85 0.17
C SER A 203 -7.08 20.53 -0.84
N THR A 204 -7.13 21.87 -0.93
CA THR A 204 -6.54 22.60 -2.05
C THR A 204 -5.11 23.09 -1.84
N LYS A 205 -4.63 23.19 -0.60
CA LYS A 205 -3.29 23.71 -0.27
C LYS A 205 -2.63 22.88 0.84
N PRO A 206 -2.21 21.63 0.55
CA PRO A 206 -1.46 20.87 1.54
C PRO A 206 -0.09 21.49 1.80
N TYR A 207 0.39 21.32 3.01
CA TYR A 207 1.81 21.51 3.30
C TYR A 207 2.55 20.25 2.90
N THR A 208 3.46 20.33 1.93
CA THR A 208 4.18 19.18 1.41
C THR A 208 5.63 19.20 1.83
N ARG A 209 6.15 18.03 2.24
CA ARG A 209 7.57 17.79 2.53
C ARG A 209 7.99 16.49 1.85
N ASN A 210 9.16 16.53 1.22
CA ASN A 210 9.79 15.38 0.62
C ASN A 210 10.98 14.95 1.48
N PHE A 211 11.16 13.65 1.63
CA PHE A 211 12.31 13.06 2.29
C PHE A 211 12.62 11.69 1.67
N ASN A 212 13.87 11.28 1.78
CA ASN A 212 14.30 10.00 1.26
C ASN A 212 14.36 8.98 2.39
N LEU A 213 13.92 7.75 2.10
CA LEU A 213 14.08 6.61 2.99
C LEU A 213 15.49 6.03 2.79
N ALA A 214 16.48 6.72 3.34
CA ALA A 214 17.86 6.23 3.34
C ALA A 214 18.30 6.08 4.80
N PRO A 215 18.88 4.96 5.20
CA PRO A 215 19.57 4.92 6.49
C PRO A 215 20.74 5.91 6.45
N ASP A 216 20.96 6.63 7.54
CA ASP A 216 22.11 7.55 7.68
C ASP A 216 23.45 6.83 7.62
N GLU A 217 23.46 5.51 7.77
CA GLU A 217 24.61 4.65 7.69
C GLU A 217 24.39 3.52 6.69
N GLU A 218 25.35 3.33 5.79
CA GLU A 218 25.40 2.15 4.92
C GLU A 218 25.86 0.96 5.73
N TYR A 219 24.97 0.00 5.91
CA TYR A 219 25.32 -1.29 6.50
C TYR A 219 25.63 -2.28 5.38
N ALA A 220 26.76 -2.96 5.51
CA ALA A 220 27.14 -4.02 4.58
C ALA A 220 26.32 -5.29 4.86
N THR A 221 25.91 -5.96 3.80
CA THR A 221 25.28 -7.28 3.86
C THR A 221 26.37 -8.35 3.92
N TYR A 222 26.19 -9.36 4.76
CA TYR A 222 27.13 -10.47 4.82
C TYR A 222 27.15 -11.21 3.47
N GLY A 223 28.35 -11.34 2.88
CA GLY A 223 28.52 -11.94 1.54
C GLY A 223 28.61 -10.93 0.39
N ASP A 224 28.44 -9.64 0.64
CA ASP A 224 28.71 -8.61 -0.34
C ASP A 224 30.23 -8.49 -0.58
N LEU A 225 30.66 -8.50 -1.85
CA LEU A 225 32.05 -8.36 -2.23
C LEU A 225 32.72 -7.04 -1.77
N ALA A 226 31.89 -6.01 -1.55
CA ALA A 226 32.31 -4.71 -1.01
C ALA A 226 32.42 -4.69 0.52
N SER A 227 31.93 -5.72 1.21
CA SER A 227 31.95 -5.77 2.66
C SER A 227 33.28 -6.27 3.18
N GLN A 228 33.98 -5.41 3.93
CA GLN A 228 35.30 -5.75 4.52
C GLN A 228 35.16 -6.01 6.01
N TYR A 229 35.74 -7.10 6.48
CA TYR A 229 35.82 -7.41 7.92
C TYR A 229 36.59 -6.31 8.66
N ASN A 230 36.11 -5.84 9.78
CA ASN A 230 36.62 -4.71 10.59
C ASN A 230 36.48 -3.30 9.95
N VAL A 231 35.99 -3.15 8.73
CA VAL A 231 35.77 -1.86 8.08
C VAL A 231 34.28 -1.58 7.90
N SER A 232 33.56 -2.57 7.44
CA SER A 232 32.13 -2.44 7.18
C SER A 232 31.32 -2.63 8.45
N LYS A 233 30.30 -1.79 8.65
CA LYS A 233 29.33 -1.96 9.74
C LYS A 233 28.28 -2.98 9.32
N PHE A 234 28.15 -4.05 10.07
CA PHE A 234 27.12 -5.07 9.89
C PHE A 234 26.00 -4.87 10.92
N THR A 235 24.77 -4.98 10.50
CA THR A 235 23.64 -5.03 11.43
C THR A 235 22.86 -6.32 11.25
N SER A 236 22.53 -6.97 12.35
CA SER A 236 21.56 -8.05 12.37
C SER A 236 20.14 -7.55 12.62
N LYS A 237 19.97 -6.25 12.89
CA LYS A 237 18.67 -5.64 13.14
C LYS A 237 18.14 -4.95 11.89
N VAL A 238 17.24 -5.59 11.21
CA VAL A 238 16.28 -4.92 10.34
C VAL A 238 15.21 -4.32 11.27
N GLY A 239 15.56 -3.19 11.90
CA GLY A 239 14.65 -2.46 12.78
C GLY A 239 13.99 -1.31 12.03
N PRO A 240 12.86 -0.79 12.55
CA PRO A 240 12.24 0.39 12.00
C PRO A 240 13.16 1.61 12.15
N ILE A 241 13.27 2.39 11.08
CA ILE A 241 14.00 3.67 11.07
C ILE A 241 12.99 4.78 11.28
N GLU A 242 13.28 5.70 12.20
CA GLU A 242 12.40 6.83 12.51
C GLU A 242 12.83 8.08 11.75
N TYR A 243 11.84 8.70 11.06
CA TYR A 243 11.99 9.96 10.37
C TYR A 243 11.22 11.03 11.10
N LYS A 244 11.93 12.05 11.56
CA LYS A 244 11.38 13.20 12.27
C LYS A 244 11.18 14.36 11.30
N ILE A 245 9.93 14.77 11.10
CA ILE A 245 9.57 15.80 10.13
C ILE A 245 8.92 16.98 10.87
N PRO A 246 9.54 18.17 10.84
CA PRO A 246 8.94 19.38 11.41
C PRO A 246 7.75 19.81 10.55
N LEU A 247 6.60 20.07 11.19
CA LEU A 247 5.36 20.43 10.49
C LEU A 247 5.07 21.93 10.55
N GLY A 248 5.15 22.57 11.71
CA GLY A 248 4.95 24.01 11.89
C GLY A 248 3.58 24.48 11.41
N ARG A 249 2.51 23.72 11.62
CA ARG A 249 1.14 24.00 11.17
C ARG A 249 0.17 24.08 12.33
N THR A 250 -0.93 24.78 12.11
CA THR A 250 -2.03 24.91 13.07
C THR A 250 -3.34 24.56 12.42
N GLY A 251 -4.21 23.86 13.15
CA GLY A 251 -5.54 23.48 12.70
C GLY A 251 -6.32 22.75 13.78
N LYS A 252 -7.62 22.60 13.59
CA LYS A 252 -8.52 21.86 14.48
C LYS A 252 -8.52 20.37 14.15
N VAL A 253 -8.60 20.07 12.86
CA VAL A 253 -8.56 18.73 12.30
C VAL A 253 -7.48 18.62 11.23
N ILE A 254 -6.83 17.47 11.16
CA ILE A 254 -5.65 17.29 10.35
C ILE A 254 -5.73 15.96 9.62
N LYS A 255 -5.25 15.94 8.39
CA LYS A 255 -5.13 14.73 7.60
C LYS A 255 -3.74 14.63 7.00
N PHE A 256 -3.14 13.46 7.08
CA PHE A 256 -1.88 13.15 6.43
C PHE A 256 -2.12 12.33 5.17
N LYS A 257 -1.35 12.60 4.14
CA LYS A 257 -1.24 11.74 2.96
C LYS A 257 0.24 11.57 2.64
N MET A 258 0.68 10.34 2.54
CA MET A 258 2.03 10.02 2.11
C MET A 258 1.98 9.24 0.81
N VAL A 259 2.87 9.61 -0.09
CA VAL A 259 3.12 8.90 -1.35
C VAL A 259 4.58 8.50 -1.33
N THR A 260 4.85 7.22 -1.35
CA THR A 260 6.21 6.67 -1.36
C THR A 260 6.45 5.97 -2.68
N SER A 261 7.53 6.37 -3.35
CA SER A 261 8.04 5.70 -4.55
C SER A 261 9.17 4.77 -4.14
N VAL A 262 8.94 3.48 -4.21
CA VAL A 262 9.86 2.45 -3.74
C VAL A 262 10.61 1.86 -4.93
N VAL A 263 11.91 1.67 -4.76
CA VAL A 263 12.80 1.13 -5.78
C VAL A 263 13.19 -0.30 -5.40
N GLY A 264 12.55 -1.29 -6.03
CA GLY A 264 12.98 -2.69 -6.00
C GLY A 264 13.18 -3.33 -4.62
N ASP A 265 12.48 -2.81 -3.59
CA ASP A 265 12.63 -3.25 -2.21
C ASP A 265 11.28 -3.30 -1.49
N TYR A 266 11.26 -3.98 -0.37
CA TYR A 266 10.13 -3.97 0.56
C TYR A 266 10.11 -2.65 1.33
N SER A 267 8.93 -2.05 1.49
CA SER A 267 8.75 -0.87 2.33
C SER A 267 7.44 -0.94 3.10
N SER A 268 7.50 -0.72 4.41
CA SER A 268 6.34 -0.70 5.29
C SER A 268 6.39 0.47 6.26
N LEU A 269 5.31 1.24 6.32
CA LEU A 269 5.07 2.21 7.39
C LEU A 269 4.57 1.47 8.63
N VAL A 270 5.38 1.44 9.69
CA VAL A 270 5.09 0.72 10.93
C VAL A 270 4.24 1.56 11.87
N SER A 271 4.63 2.83 12.07
CA SER A 271 3.92 3.72 12.97
C SER A 271 4.02 5.18 12.55
N THR A 272 3.06 5.96 13.01
CA THR A 272 3.03 7.41 12.86
C THR A 272 2.69 8.04 14.19
N THR A 273 3.58 8.88 14.71
CA THR A 273 3.36 9.63 15.95
C THR A 273 3.38 11.12 15.63
N VAL A 274 2.38 11.86 16.11
CA VAL A 274 2.27 13.30 15.87
C VAL A 274 2.37 14.03 17.18
N LEU A 275 3.35 14.92 17.29
CA LEU A 275 3.53 15.77 18.45
C LEU A 275 2.78 17.07 18.26
N THR A 276 1.78 17.29 19.10
CA THR A 276 0.92 18.46 19.07
C THR A 276 1.05 19.27 20.38
N LYS A 277 0.78 20.56 20.29
CA LYS A 277 0.56 21.44 21.45
C LYS A 277 -0.81 22.09 21.28
N GLN A 278 -1.58 22.14 22.35
CA GLN A 278 -2.82 22.91 22.34
C GLN A 278 -2.51 24.40 22.12
N GLY A 279 -3.21 25.00 21.18
CA GLY A 279 -3.19 26.45 20.98
C GLY A 279 -3.97 27.12 22.10
N LYS A 280 -3.57 28.32 22.52
CA LYS A 280 -4.41 29.14 23.39
C LYS A 280 -5.67 29.53 22.60
N VAL A 281 -6.83 29.23 23.15
CA VAL A 281 -8.09 29.83 22.67
C VAL A 281 -7.96 31.35 22.95
N ARG A 282 -7.94 32.15 21.90
CA ARG A 282 -8.07 33.60 22.01
C ARG A 282 -9.52 33.99 21.89
#